data_3c884e2835aa545001d03e4d7266de42
#
_entry.id   3c884e2835aa545001d03e4d7266de42
#
_cell.length_a   1.000
_cell.length_b   1.000
_cell.length_c   1.000
_cell.angle_alpha   90.00
_cell.angle_beta   90.00
_cell.angle_gamma   90.00
#
_symmetry.space_group_name_H-M   'P 1'
#
loop_
_entity.id
_entity.type
_entity.pdbx_description
1 polymer ?
#
loop_
_entity_poly.entity_id
_entity_poly.type
_entity_poly.pdbx_seq_one_letter_code
_entity_poly.pdbx_strand_id
1 'polypeptide(L)'
;MVTTGKIQKHITNQNSEVYMPGDLKKKRGNLLNLGRPTRVLRKSSHSQREDRAHGSSTETHQGAKLRDFQKPIQMDWPLVTRPLNKSSVQGNKRKKADATQEKRRSFLHEFCKKYGGVNDPKSNLFHIVSRIYVEDKHKILYCEVPKAGCSNWKRILMVLNGLASSAYNISHDTVHYGKHLKTLDSFDLKGVHMRLSTYTKAVFVRDPMERLVSAFRDKFEHPNSYYHPVFGKAIIKKYRPNASAEALNNGSGVKFKEFAYYLLDAHRPVGMDIHWERVSKLCYPCLINYDFVGKFETLEEDANYFLQLIGAPKELKFPNFKDRHSSDERTNAHVVRQYLKDLSAAERQLIYDFYHLDYLMFNYTTPHL
;
A
#
# COMPACT_ATOMS: atom_id res chain seq x y z
N MET A 1 12.91 -26.08 -26.06
CA MET A 1 14.01 -26.20 -25.08
C MET A 1 15.04 -25.05 -25.11
N VAL A 2 14.87 -24.01 -25.93
CA VAL A 2 15.90 -22.93 -26.08
C VAL A 2 15.56 -21.62 -25.31
N THR A 3 14.37 -21.49 -24.73
CA THR A 3 13.89 -20.24 -24.13
C THR A 3 14.10 -20.12 -22.61
N THR A 4 14.25 -21.26 -21.91
CA THR A 4 14.50 -21.24 -20.46
C THR A 4 15.90 -20.75 -20.08
N GLY A 5 16.89 -20.93 -20.94
CA GLY A 5 18.27 -20.50 -20.67
C GLY A 5 18.49 -18.97 -20.69
N LYS A 6 17.69 -18.21 -21.46
CA LYS A 6 17.84 -16.74 -21.51
C LYS A 6 17.20 -16.03 -20.30
N ILE A 7 16.09 -16.54 -19.78
CA ILE A 7 15.43 -15.97 -18.59
C ILE A 7 16.27 -16.29 -17.35
N GLN A 8 16.81 -17.51 -17.26
CA GLN A 8 17.65 -17.93 -16.16
C GLN A 8 19.01 -17.18 -16.11
N LYS A 9 19.58 -16.85 -17.29
CA LYS A 9 20.81 -16.02 -17.35
C LYS A 9 20.56 -14.56 -16.91
N HIS A 10 19.37 -14.01 -17.13
CA HIS A 10 19.06 -12.65 -16.67
C HIS A 10 18.83 -12.59 -15.15
N ILE A 11 18.28 -13.67 -14.57
CA ILE A 11 18.05 -13.75 -13.11
C ILE A 11 19.36 -14.02 -12.37
N THR A 12 20.25 -14.86 -12.91
CA THR A 12 21.54 -15.20 -12.26
C THR A 12 22.59 -14.07 -12.32
N ASN A 13 22.55 -13.21 -13.33
CA ASN A 13 23.50 -12.07 -13.40
C ASN A 13 23.15 -10.90 -12.47
N GLN A 14 21.97 -10.89 -11.81
CA GLN A 14 21.65 -9.88 -10.79
C GLN A 14 22.00 -10.31 -9.35
N ASN A 15 22.45 -11.57 -9.16
CA ASN A 15 22.83 -12.10 -7.83
C ASN A 15 24.25 -11.71 -7.37
N SER A 16 25.00 -10.88 -8.12
CA SER A 16 26.36 -10.49 -7.74
C SER A 16 26.46 -9.13 -7.03
N GLU A 17 25.35 -8.44 -6.77
CA GLU A 17 25.35 -7.24 -5.94
C GLU A 17 24.46 -7.41 -4.70
N VAL A 18 25.01 -8.10 -3.71
CA VAL A 18 24.61 -7.94 -2.31
C VAL A 18 25.04 -6.54 -1.89
N TYR A 19 24.10 -5.61 -1.89
CA TYR A 19 24.34 -4.23 -1.48
C TYR A 19 24.72 -4.20 0.01
N MET A 20 26.03 -4.10 0.30
CA MET A 20 26.55 -3.71 1.60
C MET A 20 26.52 -2.17 1.66
N PRO A 21 26.00 -1.54 2.71
CA PRO A 21 26.01 -0.09 2.85
C PRO A 21 27.42 0.37 3.27
N GLY A 22 28.14 0.93 2.33
CA GLY A 22 29.43 1.57 2.59
C GLY A 22 30.28 1.70 1.35
N ASP A 23 29.89 2.52 0.38
CA ASP A 23 30.83 3.22 -0.51
C ASP A 23 30.06 4.10 -1.50
N LEU A 24 29.78 5.32 -1.08
CA LEU A 24 29.34 6.41 -1.94
C LEU A 24 30.46 7.44 -2.03
N LYS A 25 31.43 7.25 -2.93
CA LYS A 25 32.22 8.37 -3.45
C LYS A 25 32.62 8.17 -4.92
N LYS A 26 32.16 9.16 -5.72
CA LYS A 26 32.66 9.60 -7.05
C LYS A 26 32.42 8.72 -8.27
N LYS A 27 31.51 9.19 -9.13
CA LYS A 27 31.86 9.54 -10.54
C LYS A 27 30.82 10.45 -11.16
N ARG A 28 31.20 11.69 -11.51
CA ARG A 28 30.51 12.57 -12.45
C ARG A 28 30.91 12.15 -13.87
N GLY A 29 29.92 12.05 -14.74
CA GLY A 29 30.14 11.87 -16.19
C GLY A 29 28.90 12.30 -16.99
N ASN A 30 29.12 13.20 -17.91
CA ASN A 30 28.22 13.89 -18.83
C ASN A 30 27.14 13.03 -19.48
N LEU A 31 25.94 13.60 -19.66
CA LEU A 31 25.02 13.14 -20.70
C LEU A 31 24.34 14.29 -21.45
N LEU A 32 24.42 14.17 -22.75
CA LEU A 32 23.94 15.01 -23.81
C LEU A 32 22.41 14.95 -23.98
N ASN A 33 21.91 16.07 -24.51
CA ASN A 33 20.56 16.34 -25.01
C ASN A 33 20.01 15.30 -25.99
N LEU A 34 18.71 14.98 -25.90
CA LEU A 34 17.88 14.59 -27.05
C LEU A 34 16.42 14.96 -26.85
N GLY A 35 15.96 15.86 -27.68
CA GLY A 35 14.73 15.92 -28.46
C GLY A 35 13.34 15.90 -27.78
N ARG A 36 12.66 17.05 -27.78
CA ARG A 36 11.17 17.18 -27.62
C ARG A 36 10.45 16.77 -28.90
N PRO A 37 9.28 16.13 -28.86
CA PRO A 37 8.33 16.14 -29.96
C PRO A 37 7.22 17.16 -29.75
N THR A 38 6.94 17.81 -30.86
CA THR A 38 5.98 18.89 -31.12
C THR A 38 4.51 18.46 -30.99
N ARG A 39 3.72 19.38 -30.50
CA ARG A 39 2.26 19.32 -30.36
C ARG A 39 1.58 19.74 -31.65
N VAL A 40 0.72 18.91 -32.24
CA VAL A 40 -0.16 19.24 -33.32
C VAL A 40 -1.51 19.70 -32.81
N LEU A 41 -1.88 20.94 -33.13
CA LEU A 41 -3.18 21.54 -32.90
C LEU A 41 -4.16 21.14 -34.02
N ARG A 42 -5.35 20.69 -33.69
CA ARG A 42 -6.51 20.71 -34.60
C ARG A 42 -7.58 21.66 -34.08
N LYS A 43 -7.88 22.65 -34.88
CA LYS A 43 -9.01 23.60 -34.76
C LYS A 43 -10.28 22.94 -35.27
N SER A 44 -11.43 23.22 -34.63
CA SER A 44 -12.73 23.31 -35.30
C SER A 44 -13.61 24.35 -34.61
N SER A 45 -14.32 25.07 -35.41
CA SER A 45 -14.94 26.36 -35.28
C SER A 45 -16.45 26.33 -35.01
N HIS A 46 -16.95 27.52 -34.55
CA HIS A 46 -18.32 28.08 -34.60
C HIS A 46 -19.27 27.69 -33.43
N SER A 47 -20.03 28.63 -32.85
CA SER A 47 -20.63 29.89 -33.31
C SER A 47 -21.05 30.76 -32.08
N GLN A 48 -21.20 32.04 -32.40
CA GLN A 48 -21.57 33.21 -31.62
C GLN A 48 -22.94 33.16 -30.92
N ARG A 49 -23.10 33.82 -29.77
CA ARG A 49 -24.01 34.99 -29.63
C ARG A 49 -23.75 35.74 -28.29
N GLU A 50 -23.77 37.05 -28.44
CA GLU A 50 -23.76 38.20 -27.55
C GLU A 50 -24.87 38.14 -26.48
N ASP A 51 -24.72 38.75 -25.27
CA ASP A 51 -24.79 40.16 -24.95
C ASP A 51 -24.60 40.45 -23.42
N ARG A 52 -23.93 41.63 -23.17
CA ARG A 52 -24.08 42.63 -22.09
C ARG A 52 -23.68 42.41 -20.65
N ALA A 53 -22.58 42.97 -20.34
CA ALA A 53 -22.17 43.97 -19.33
C ALA A 53 -22.92 44.13 -18.00
N HIS A 54 -22.18 43.99 -16.89
CA HIS A 54 -21.94 45.08 -15.93
C HIS A 54 -20.73 44.73 -15.02
N GLY A 55 -19.87 45.71 -14.82
CA GLY A 55 -18.59 45.58 -14.15
C GLY A 55 -18.67 45.61 -12.63
N SER A 56 -17.64 45.12 -12.03
CA SER A 56 -17.00 45.68 -10.83
C SER A 56 -15.79 44.83 -10.44
N SER A 57 -14.63 45.48 -10.40
CA SER A 57 -13.42 45.23 -9.60
C SER A 57 -13.08 43.79 -9.17
N THR A 58 -12.12 43.19 -9.87
CA THR A 58 -11.37 42.03 -9.40
C THR A 58 -9.98 42.47 -8.94
N GLU A 59 -9.76 42.47 -7.63
CA GLU A 59 -8.42 42.47 -7.06
C GLU A 59 -7.76 41.11 -7.28
N THR A 60 -6.57 41.17 -7.83
CA THR A 60 -5.69 40.05 -8.14
C THR A 60 -5.13 39.40 -6.86
N HIS A 61 -5.67 38.25 -6.50
CA HIS A 61 -5.05 37.31 -5.55
C HIS A 61 -4.63 36.02 -6.23
N GLN A 62 -3.65 36.05 -7.13
CA GLN A 62 -3.02 34.87 -7.73
C GLN A 62 -1.49 34.99 -7.80
N GLY A 63 -0.82 35.27 -6.70
CA GLY A 63 0.63 35.36 -6.66
C GLY A 63 1.33 34.75 -5.46
N ALA A 64 0.58 34.40 -4.42
CA ALA A 64 1.18 34.02 -3.13
C ALA A 64 1.29 32.50 -2.84
N LYS A 65 0.67 31.65 -3.64
CA LYS A 65 0.57 30.20 -3.31
C LYS A 65 1.69 29.30 -3.84
N LEU A 66 2.60 29.78 -4.68
CA LEU A 66 3.66 28.92 -5.25
C LEU A 66 5.06 29.08 -4.62
N ARG A 67 5.28 30.10 -3.79
CA ARG A 67 6.63 30.34 -3.21
C ARG A 67 6.88 29.68 -1.86
N ASP A 68 5.86 29.25 -1.12
CA ASP A 68 6.03 28.60 0.19
C ASP A 68 6.33 27.10 0.11
N PHE A 69 6.29 26.48 -1.07
CA PHE A 69 6.53 25.05 -1.26
C PHE A 69 8.02 24.65 -1.34
N GLN A 70 8.96 25.57 -1.25
CA GLN A 70 10.37 25.30 -1.46
C GLN A 70 11.24 25.21 -0.19
N LYS A 71 10.72 25.42 1.00
CA LYS A 71 11.49 25.15 2.21
C LYS A 71 11.32 23.67 2.60
N PRO A 72 12.41 22.90 2.73
CA PRO A 72 12.33 21.56 3.30
C PRO A 72 11.81 21.68 4.72
N ILE A 73 10.67 21.05 4.99
CA ILE A 73 10.13 20.97 6.34
C ILE A 73 11.05 20.03 7.10
N GLN A 74 11.77 20.57 8.05
CA GLN A 74 12.53 19.79 9.01
C GLN A 74 11.50 19.16 9.96
N MET A 75 11.10 17.94 9.68
CA MET A 75 10.33 17.13 10.63
C MET A 75 11.31 16.41 11.54
N ASP A 76 11.08 16.49 12.85
CA ASP A 76 11.80 15.67 13.82
C ASP A 76 11.36 14.20 13.60
N TRP A 77 12.16 13.45 12.88
CA TRP A 77 11.99 12.05 12.64
C TRP A 77 12.91 11.22 13.59
N PRO A 78 12.43 10.11 14.14
CA PRO A 78 11.07 9.53 14.03
C PRO A 78 10.05 10.22 14.94
N LEU A 79 8.79 10.27 14.49
CA LEU A 79 7.67 10.76 15.31
C LEU A 79 7.56 9.91 16.60
N VAL A 80 7.44 10.58 17.75
CA VAL A 80 7.31 9.89 19.05
C VAL A 80 6.00 9.12 19.11
N THR A 81 6.06 7.83 19.50
CA THR A 81 4.86 7.04 19.78
C THR A 81 4.18 7.56 21.03
N ARG A 82 2.85 7.66 21.02
CA ARG A 82 2.07 8.02 22.20
C ARG A 82 1.66 6.78 22.97
N PRO A 83 1.66 6.84 24.31
CA PRO A 83 1.00 5.80 25.09
C PRO A 83 -0.49 5.79 24.76
N LEU A 84 -1.01 4.66 24.31
CA LEU A 84 -2.43 4.43 24.13
C LEU A 84 -3.15 4.62 25.47
N ASN A 85 -4.29 5.31 25.45
CA ASN A 85 -5.03 5.64 26.67
C ASN A 85 -5.44 4.36 27.42
N LYS A 86 -4.98 4.20 28.67
CA LYS A 86 -5.13 2.96 29.44
C LYS A 86 -6.44 2.88 30.24
N SER A 87 -7.39 3.77 30.03
CA SER A 87 -8.63 3.76 30.81
C SER A 87 -9.65 2.74 30.30
N SER A 88 -10.15 1.93 31.22
CA SER A 88 -11.45 1.27 31.28
C SER A 88 -11.65 -0.20 30.94
N VAL A 89 -10.66 -1.06 30.73
CA VAL A 89 -10.94 -2.52 30.64
C VAL A 89 -10.06 -3.32 31.59
N GLN A 90 -10.65 -3.94 32.60
CA GLN A 90 -9.97 -4.87 33.51
C GLN A 90 -10.08 -6.31 32.98
N GLY A 91 -8.99 -7.09 33.05
CA GLY A 91 -9.00 -8.54 32.83
C GLY A 91 -7.70 -9.08 32.22
N ASN A 92 -7.48 -10.39 32.40
CA ASN A 92 -6.30 -11.11 31.91
C ASN A 92 -6.14 -11.05 30.37
N LYS A 93 -7.25 -11.03 29.63
CA LYS A 93 -7.24 -10.90 28.16
C LYS A 93 -6.62 -9.58 27.71
N ARG A 94 -6.91 -8.48 28.41
CA ARG A 94 -6.33 -7.18 28.12
C ARG A 94 -4.83 -7.16 28.37
N LYS A 95 -4.36 -7.70 29.50
CA LYS A 95 -2.92 -7.77 29.80
C LYS A 95 -2.15 -8.49 28.69
N LYS A 96 -2.72 -9.59 28.16
CA LYS A 96 -2.12 -10.32 27.03
C LYS A 96 -2.09 -9.49 25.74
N ALA A 97 -3.17 -8.78 25.42
CA ALA A 97 -3.23 -7.91 24.24
C ALA A 97 -2.27 -6.71 24.35
N ASP A 98 -2.20 -6.06 25.52
CA ASP A 98 -1.23 -4.99 25.81
C ASP A 98 0.21 -5.48 25.62
N ALA A 99 0.56 -6.63 26.20
CA ALA A 99 1.89 -7.23 26.06
C ALA A 99 2.22 -7.58 24.59
N THR A 100 1.22 -8.07 23.85
CA THR A 100 1.39 -8.37 22.43
C THR A 100 1.68 -7.11 21.63
N GLN A 101 0.93 -6.01 21.86
CA GLN A 101 1.13 -4.75 21.16
C GLN A 101 2.48 -4.11 21.56
N GLU A 102 2.85 -4.17 22.83
CA GLU A 102 4.17 -3.69 23.25
C GLU A 102 5.29 -4.44 22.55
N LYS A 103 5.23 -5.77 22.50
CA LYS A 103 6.21 -6.60 21.79
C LYS A 103 6.30 -6.23 20.30
N ARG A 104 5.15 -6.03 19.62
CA ARG A 104 5.12 -5.67 18.19
C ARG A 104 5.71 -4.28 17.95
N ARG A 105 5.41 -3.29 18.78
CA ARG A 105 5.98 -1.94 18.71
C ARG A 105 7.49 -1.95 18.97
N SER A 106 7.92 -2.61 20.03
CA SER A 106 9.34 -2.71 20.37
C SER A 106 10.12 -3.36 19.23
N PHE A 107 9.57 -4.43 18.65
CA PHE A 107 10.19 -5.10 17.51
C PHE A 107 10.32 -4.19 16.29
N LEU A 108 9.24 -3.46 15.93
CA LEU A 108 9.26 -2.50 14.85
C LEU A 108 10.26 -1.37 15.13
N HIS A 109 10.30 -0.85 16.36
CA HIS A 109 11.24 0.20 16.76
C HIS A 109 12.71 -0.26 16.63
N GLU A 110 13.04 -1.43 17.14
CA GLU A 110 14.39 -2.00 17.00
C GLU A 110 14.79 -2.23 15.54
N PHE A 111 13.84 -2.74 14.74
CA PHE A 111 14.05 -2.84 13.29
C PHE A 111 14.38 -1.47 12.69
N CYS A 112 13.57 -0.45 12.97
CA CYS A 112 13.75 0.89 12.42
C CYS A 112 15.04 1.56 12.91
N LYS A 113 15.45 1.32 14.15
CA LYS A 113 16.75 1.76 14.69
C LYS A 113 17.92 1.16 13.91
N LYS A 114 17.81 -0.13 13.58
CA LYS A 114 18.87 -0.86 12.88
C LYS A 114 18.91 -0.57 11.37
N TYR A 115 17.76 -0.44 10.73
CA TYR A 115 17.63 -0.38 9.27
C TYR A 115 16.97 0.91 8.76
N GLY A 116 16.48 1.78 9.64
CA GLY A 116 15.66 2.96 9.32
C GLY A 116 16.37 4.09 8.57
N GLY A 117 17.70 4.02 8.42
CA GLY A 117 18.46 4.96 7.59
C GLY A 117 18.27 4.79 6.07
N VAL A 118 17.50 3.80 5.64
CA VAL A 118 17.16 3.53 4.23
C VAL A 118 15.88 4.32 3.84
N ASN A 119 15.84 5.59 4.18
CA ASN A 119 14.78 6.47 3.69
C ASN A 119 15.10 6.86 2.24
N ASP A 120 14.14 6.68 1.35
CA ASP A 120 14.22 7.24 0.00
C ASP A 120 14.15 8.78 0.14
N PRO A 121 15.27 9.51 -0.01
CA PRO A 121 15.30 10.97 0.22
C PRO A 121 14.45 11.76 -0.79
N LYS A 122 13.86 11.07 -1.77
CA LYS A 122 13.03 11.65 -2.83
C LYS A 122 11.53 11.57 -2.55
N SER A 123 11.09 10.87 -1.50
CA SER A 123 9.66 10.74 -1.20
C SER A 123 9.11 12.04 -0.61
N ASN A 124 8.19 12.67 -1.32
CA ASN A 124 7.43 13.82 -0.82
C ASN A 124 6.52 13.38 0.34
N LEU A 125 6.39 14.21 1.38
CA LEU A 125 5.51 13.96 2.53
C LEU A 125 4.08 13.58 2.11
N PHE A 126 3.49 14.29 1.16
CA PHE A 126 2.13 13.99 0.67
C PHE A 126 2.02 12.60 0.05
N HIS A 127 3.07 12.12 -0.63
CA HIS A 127 3.12 10.75 -1.11
C HIS A 127 3.19 9.74 0.04
N ILE A 128 4.02 10.01 1.06
CA ILE A 128 4.17 9.15 2.26
C ILE A 128 2.84 8.98 2.99
N VAL A 129 2.04 10.04 3.09
CA VAL A 129 0.79 10.05 3.87
C VAL A 129 -0.48 9.80 3.04
N SER A 130 -0.36 9.63 1.71
CA SER A 130 -1.48 9.50 0.77
C SER A 130 -2.38 8.27 1.00
N ARG A 131 -1.89 7.28 1.74
CA ARG A 131 -2.63 6.06 2.08
C ARG A 131 -3.12 6.00 3.53
N ILE A 132 -2.95 7.10 4.26
CA ILE A 132 -3.34 7.20 5.66
C ILE A 132 -4.72 7.85 5.74
N TYR A 133 -5.72 7.06 6.08
CA TYR A 133 -7.08 7.54 6.34
C TYR A 133 -7.17 8.24 7.68
N VAL A 134 -7.97 9.29 7.74
CA VAL A 134 -8.17 10.13 8.92
C VAL A 134 -9.57 9.95 9.49
N GLU A 135 -9.65 9.76 10.79
CA GLU A 135 -10.87 9.82 11.57
C GLU A 135 -10.66 10.80 12.73
N ASP A 136 -11.31 11.97 12.67
CA ASP A 136 -11.05 13.10 13.55
C ASP A 136 -11.71 12.96 14.94
N LYS A 137 -12.85 12.27 15.06
CA LYS A 137 -13.61 12.16 16.31
C LYS A 137 -12.85 11.35 17.37
N HIS A 138 -12.30 10.19 16.98
CA HIS A 138 -11.51 9.32 17.87
C HIS A 138 -10.00 9.55 17.71
N LYS A 139 -9.60 10.51 16.86
CA LYS A 139 -8.21 10.88 16.58
C LYS A 139 -7.38 9.68 16.09
N ILE A 140 -7.81 9.08 14.99
CA ILE A 140 -7.18 7.91 14.39
C ILE A 140 -6.55 8.25 13.05
N LEU A 141 -5.38 7.67 12.80
CA LEU A 141 -4.73 7.55 11.51
C LEU A 141 -4.58 6.06 11.18
N TYR A 142 -5.18 5.63 10.08
CA TYR A 142 -5.13 4.25 9.62
C TYR A 142 -4.45 4.15 8.26
N CYS A 143 -3.29 3.47 8.17
CA CYS A 143 -2.67 3.20 6.88
C CYS A 143 -3.30 2.00 6.19
N GLU A 144 -3.74 2.20 4.96
CA GLU A 144 -4.33 1.15 4.13
C GLU A 144 -3.27 0.20 3.58
N VAL A 145 -3.34 -1.05 4.01
CA VAL A 145 -2.60 -2.17 3.42
C VAL A 145 -3.59 -3.09 2.72
N PRO A 146 -3.61 -3.12 1.36
CA PRO A 146 -4.48 -4.04 0.63
C PRO A 146 -4.23 -5.50 1.02
N LYS A 147 -5.30 -6.30 1.06
CA LYS A 147 -5.31 -7.73 1.41
C LYS A 147 -5.02 -8.03 2.90
N ALA A 148 -4.97 -6.99 3.76
CA ALA A 148 -4.87 -7.09 5.20
C ALA A 148 -6.14 -6.60 5.95
N GLY A 149 -7.32 -6.77 5.34
CA GLY A 149 -8.62 -6.39 5.94
C GLY A 149 -9.04 -4.94 5.67
N CYS A 150 -8.44 -4.26 4.70
CA CYS A 150 -8.65 -2.82 4.47
C CYS A 150 -10.10 -2.43 4.14
N SER A 151 -10.85 -3.25 3.40
CA SER A 151 -12.25 -2.95 3.10
C SER A 151 -13.10 -2.87 4.36
N ASN A 152 -12.90 -3.81 5.29
CA ASN A 152 -13.63 -3.81 6.57
C ASN A 152 -13.16 -2.65 7.47
N TRP A 153 -11.88 -2.27 7.44
CA TRP A 153 -11.39 -1.09 8.13
C TRP A 153 -12.01 0.20 7.57
N LYS A 154 -12.13 0.34 6.24
CA LYS A 154 -12.83 1.48 5.64
C LYS A 154 -14.29 1.54 6.09
N ARG A 155 -15.00 0.40 6.19
CA ARG A 155 -16.36 0.35 6.76
C ARG A 155 -16.41 0.83 8.20
N ILE A 156 -15.49 0.37 9.03
CA ILE A 156 -15.37 0.83 10.42
C ILE A 156 -15.16 2.35 10.47
N LEU A 157 -14.22 2.88 9.66
CA LEU A 157 -13.98 4.32 9.59
C LEU A 157 -15.22 5.10 9.13
N MET A 158 -16.00 4.56 8.18
CA MET A 158 -17.26 5.19 7.76
C MET A 158 -18.29 5.24 8.90
N VAL A 159 -18.41 4.17 9.69
CA VAL A 159 -19.29 4.17 10.87
C VAL A 159 -18.81 5.15 11.93
N LEU A 160 -17.51 5.19 12.24
CA LEU A 160 -16.94 6.11 13.22
C LEU A 160 -17.11 7.57 12.81
N ASN A 161 -17.03 7.87 11.49
CA ASN A 161 -17.30 9.20 10.93
C ASN A 161 -18.80 9.54 10.83
N GLY A 162 -19.70 8.64 11.25
CA GLY A 162 -21.15 8.86 11.18
C GLY A 162 -21.75 8.79 9.76
N LEU A 163 -20.99 8.23 8.80
CA LEU A 163 -21.44 8.08 7.41
C LEU A 163 -22.35 6.86 7.19
N ALA A 164 -22.40 5.96 8.16
CA ALA A 164 -23.27 4.79 8.18
C ALA A 164 -23.54 4.34 9.61
N SER A 165 -24.71 3.73 9.83
CA SER A 165 -25.09 3.17 11.14
C SER A 165 -24.49 1.80 11.41
N SER A 166 -24.11 1.05 10.36
CA SER A 166 -23.58 -0.31 10.46
C SER A 166 -22.57 -0.60 9.36
N ALA A 167 -21.48 -1.26 9.73
CA ALA A 167 -20.45 -1.73 8.78
C ALA A 167 -20.98 -2.80 7.79
N TYR A 168 -22.04 -3.51 8.17
CA TYR A 168 -22.64 -4.58 7.37
C TYR A 168 -23.49 -4.07 6.20
N ASN A 169 -23.98 -2.83 6.28
CA ASN A 169 -24.84 -2.22 5.27
C ASN A 169 -24.09 -1.40 4.22
N ILE A 170 -22.78 -1.42 4.24
CA ILE A 170 -21.94 -0.66 3.30
C ILE A 170 -21.48 -1.59 2.18
N SER A 171 -21.87 -1.28 0.94
CA SER A 171 -21.48 -2.08 -0.24
C SER A 171 -19.98 -1.99 -0.53
N HIS A 172 -19.46 -2.96 -1.28
CA HIS A 172 -18.09 -2.94 -1.76
C HIS A 172 -17.79 -1.66 -2.56
N ASP A 173 -18.68 -1.28 -3.46
CA ASP A 173 -18.47 -0.11 -4.33
C ASP A 173 -18.46 1.20 -3.55
N THR A 174 -19.33 1.33 -2.54
CA THR A 174 -19.31 2.48 -1.62
C THR A 174 -17.98 2.61 -0.91
N VAL A 175 -17.41 1.48 -0.46
CA VAL A 175 -16.12 1.44 0.25
C VAL A 175 -14.94 1.85 -0.66
N HIS A 176 -14.96 1.42 -1.92
CA HIS A 176 -13.80 1.56 -2.80
C HIS A 176 -13.87 2.74 -3.76
N TYR A 177 -15.06 3.15 -4.17
CA TYR A 177 -15.26 4.20 -5.18
C TYR A 177 -15.96 5.46 -4.62
N GLY A 178 -16.55 5.40 -3.44
CA GLY A 178 -17.39 6.45 -2.88
C GLY A 178 -16.68 7.72 -2.40
N LYS A 179 -15.35 7.75 -2.30
CA LYS A 179 -14.54 8.90 -1.84
C LYS A 179 -15.04 9.58 -0.55
N HIS A 180 -15.68 8.82 0.34
CA HIS A 180 -16.30 9.34 1.56
C HIS A 180 -15.30 9.58 2.70
N LEU A 181 -14.16 8.89 2.66
CA LEU A 181 -13.12 8.97 3.68
C LEU A 181 -12.02 9.91 3.23
N LYS A 182 -11.55 10.76 4.13
CA LYS A 182 -10.40 11.64 3.89
C LYS A 182 -9.09 10.91 4.13
N THR A 183 -8.12 11.15 3.28
CA THR A 183 -6.73 10.76 3.49
C THR A 183 -5.90 11.93 4.02
N LEU A 184 -4.79 11.65 4.66
CA LEU A 184 -4.00 12.66 5.36
C LEU A 184 -3.36 13.68 4.39
N ASP A 185 -3.11 13.30 3.15
CA ASP A 185 -2.64 14.19 2.07
C ASP A 185 -3.69 15.20 1.59
N SER A 186 -4.96 15.08 2.02
CA SER A 186 -6.01 16.06 1.74
C SER A 186 -5.97 17.31 2.65
N PHE A 187 -5.09 17.33 3.64
CA PHE A 187 -4.93 18.44 4.58
C PHE A 187 -3.69 19.27 4.22
N ASP A 188 -3.66 20.52 4.69
CA ASP A 188 -2.45 21.34 4.60
C ASP A 188 -1.33 20.80 5.52
N LEU A 189 -0.12 21.29 5.36
CA LEU A 189 1.04 20.84 6.12
C LEU A 189 0.83 20.93 7.63
N LYS A 190 0.21 22.02 8.12
CA LYS A 190 -0.08 22.18 9.53
C LYS A 190 -1.07 21.12 10.02
N GLY A 191 -2.10 20.85 9.24
CA GLY A 191 -3.09 19.81 9.51
C GLY A 191 -2.50 18.40 9.49
N VAL A 192 -1.57 18.11 8.57
CA VAL A 192 -0.80 16.86 8.53
C VAL A 192 0.05 16.70 9.78
N HIS A 193 0.86 17.72 10.12
CA HIS A 193 1.72 17.68 11.30
C HIS A 193 0.94 17.51 12.60
N MET A 194 -0.13 18.30 12.78
CA MET A 194 -0.97 18.20 13.96
C MET A 194 -1.49 16.78 14.14
N ARG A 195 -2.00 16.14 13.08
CA ARG A 195 -2.54 14.79 13.15
C ARG A 195 -1.47 13.74 13.40
N LEU A 196 -0.34 13.79 12.69
CA LEU A 196 0.77 12.86 12.92
C LEU A 196 1.31 12.91 14.35
N SER A 197 1.30 14.10 14.98
CA SER A 197 1.79 14.29 16.36
C SER A 197 0.74 14.00 17.42
N THR A 198 -0.56 14.06 17.10
CA THR A 198 -1.63 13.99 18.12
C THR A 198 -2.59 12.81 17.98
N TYR A 199 -2.64 12.13 16.83
CA TYR A 199 -3.57 11.02 16.59
C TYR A 199 -2.89 9.67 16.80
N THR A 200 -3.68 8.67 17.14
CA THR A 200 -3.23 7.28 17.27
C THR A 200 -3.06 6.68 15.86
N LYS A 201 -1.85 6.23 15.57
CA LYS A 201 -1.46 5.69 14.27
C LYS A 201 -1.54 4.18 14.26
N ALA A 202 -2.35 3.61 13.38
CA ALA A 202 -2.56 2.17 13.26
C ALA A 202 -2.23 1.64 11.87
N VAL A 203 -1.62 0.47 11.83
CA VAL A 203 -1.40 -0.31 10.62
C VAL A 203 -1.78 -1.77 10.87
N PHE A 204 -2.43 -2.40 9.89
CA PHE A 204 -2.74 -3.83 9.90
C PHE A 204 -1.99 -4.50 8.76
N VAL A 205 -1.23 -5.53 9.10
CA VAL A 205 -0.35 -6.24 8.17
C VAL A 205 -0.75 -7.71 8.04
N ARG A 206 -0.22 -8.38 7.06
CA ARG A 206 -0.42 -9.81 6.81
C ARG A 206 0.88 -10.44 6.39
N ASP A 207 1.03 -11.75 6.59
CA ASP A 207 2.14 -12.51 6.02
C ASP A 207 2.36 -12.12 4.56
N PRO A 208 3.57 -11.70 4.16
CA PRO A 208 3.82 -11.14 2.83
C PRO A 208 3.50 -12.10 1.68
N MET A 209 3.76 -13.41 1.84
CA MET A 209 3.41 -14.41 0.81
C MET A 209 1.92 -14.65 0.72
N GLU A 210 1.22 -14.75 1.86
CA GLU A 210 -0.24 -14.87 1.86
C GLU A 210 -0.90 -13.62 1.25
N ARG A 211 -0.35 -12.44 1.53
CA ARG A 211 -0.83 -11.17 0.96
C ARG A 211 -0.63 -11.14 -0.55
N LEU A 212 0.54 -11.57 -1.05
CA LEU A 212 0.85 -11.66 -2.48
C LEU A 212 -0.10 -12.62 -3.20
N VAL A 213 -0.23 -13.85 -2.71
CA VAL A 213 -1.13 -14.85 -3.31
C VAL A 213 -2.58 -14.40 -3.24
N SER A 214 -3.01 -13.79 -2.12
CA SER A 214 -4.35 -13.20 -2.01
C SER A 214 -4.60 -12.08 -3.02
N ALA A 215 -3.58 -11.28 -3.34
CA ALA A 215 -3.69 -10.25 -4.37
C ALA A 215 -3.79 -10.86 -5.77
N PHE A 216 -2.97 -11.84 -6.07
CA PHE A 216 -3.02 -12.57 -7.35
C PHE A 216 -4.39 -13.19 -7.59
N ARG A 217 -4.91 -13.95 -6.63
CA ARG A 217 -6.24 -14.59 -6.72
C ARG A 217 -7.34 -13.57 -6.98
N ASP A 218 -7.38 -12.49 -6.23
CA ASP A 218 -8.40 -11.44 -6.37
C ASP A 218 -8.35 -10.70 -7.71
N LYS A 219 -7.15 -10.55 -8.30
CA LYS A 219 -6.97 -9.68 -9.47
C LYS A 219 -6.88 -10.45 -10.80
N PHE A 220 -6.49 -11.73 -10.78
CA PHE A 220 -6.21 -12.50 -12.00
C PHE A 220 -6.99 -13.79 -12.15
N GLU A 221 -7.52 -14.39 -11.07
CA GLU A 221 -8.29 -15.65 -11.17
C GLU A 221 -9.77 -15.43 -11.45
N HIS A 222 -10.30 -14.27 -11.10
CA HIS A 222 -11.69 -13.90 -11.37
C HIS A 222 -11.76 -12.80 -12.44
N PRO A 223 -12.85 -12.71 -13.20
CA PRO A 223 -13.04 -11.63 -14.17
C PRO A 223 -12.82 -10.25 -13.57
N ASN A 224 -11.97 -9.46 -14.20
CA ASN A 224 -11.65 -8.13 -13.72
C ASN A 224 -11.47 -7.15 -14.88
N SER A 225 -12.35 -6.14 -14.93
CA SER A 225 -12.40 -5.16 -16.01
C SER A 225 -11.21 -4.19 -16.04
N TYR A 226 -10.43 -4.11 -14.97
CA TYR A 226 -9.24 -3.27 -14.91
C TYR A 226 -7.95 -4.08 -14.98
N TYR A 227 -7.80 -5.11 -14.12
CA TYR A 227 -6.53 -5.82 -14.01
C TYR A 227 -6.20 -6.70 -15.20
N HIS A 228 -7.19 -7.33 -15.81
CA HIS A 228 -6.94 -8.15 -17.00
C HIS A 228 -6.47 -7.30 -18.19
N PRO A 229 -7.18 -6.23 -18.60
CA PRO A 229 -6.72 -5.40 -19.74
C PRO A 229 -5.40 -4.67 -19.48
N VAL A 230 -5.16 -4.18 -18.26
CA VAL A 230 -3.99 -3.35 -17.95
C VAL A 230 -2.76 -4.19 -17.63
N PHE A 231 -2.88 -5.08 -16.65
CA PHE A 231 -1.77 -5.89 -16.17
C PHE A 231 -1.69 -7.25 -16.87
N GLY A 232 -2.81 -7.94 -17.02
CA GLY A 232 -2.86 -9.28 -17.57
C GLY A 232 -2.30 -9.36 -18.99
N LYS A 233 -2.76 -8.48 -19.89
CA LYS A 233 -2.22 -8.40 -21.27
C LYS A 233 -0.71 -8.15 -21.28
N ALA A 234 -0.24 -7.23 -20.46
CA ALA A 234 1.17 -6.86 -20.41
C ALA A 234 2.04 -8.00 -19.87
N ILE A 235 1.57 -8.70 -18.82
CA ILE A 235 2.24 -9.85 -18.21
C ILE A 235 2.29 -11.00 -19.23
N ILE A 236 1.17 -11.39 -19.82
CA ILE A 236 1.09 -12.48 -20.79
C ILE A 236 1.99 -12.18 -21.99
N LYS A 237 1.91 -10.99 -22.54
CA LYS A 237 2.73 -10.57 -23.70
C LYS A 237 4.24 -10.70 -23.41
N LYS A 238 4.67 -10.34 -22.20
CA LYS A 238 6.11 -10.34 -21.89
C LYS A 238 6.64 -11.68 -21.40
N TYR A 239 5.86 -12.45 -20.62
CA TYR A 239 6.37 -13.62 -19.89
C TYR A 239 5.80 -14.96 -20.36
N ARG A 240 4.84 -14.98 -21.31
CA ARG A 240 4.30 -16.22 -21.89
C ARG A 240 4.80 -16.43 -23.31
N PRO A 241 5.73 -17.38 -23.52
CA PRO A 241 6.05 -17.83 -24.88
C PRO A 241 4.80 -18.45 -25.55
N ASN A 242 4.56 -18.13 -26.82
CA ASN A 242 3.44 -18.68 -27.62
C ASN A 242 2.06 -18.42 -26.97
N ALA A 243 1.84 -17.22 -26.43
CA ALA A 243 0.54 -16.84 -25.90
C ALA A 243 -0.53 -16.86 -27.02
N SER A 244 -1.73 -17.40 -26.71
CA SER A 244 -2.84 -17.37 -27.65
C SER A 244 -3.30 -15.94 -27.96
N ALA A 245 -3.86 -15.73 -29.16
CA ALA A 245 -4.43 -14.44 -29.55
C ALA A 245 -5.52 -13.98 -28.57
N GLU A 246 -6.33 -14.92 -28.07
CA GLU A 246 -7.36 -14.65 -27.08
C GLU A 246 -6.77 -14.11 -25.76
N ALA A 247 -5.78 -14.80 -25.19
CA ALA A 247 -5.12 -14.37 -23.94
C ALA A 247 -4.44 -13.01 -24.09
N LEU A 248 -3.82 -12.74 -25.24
CA LEU A 248 -3.25 -11.42 -25.56
C LEU A 248 -4.31 -10.34 -25.70
N ASN A 249 -5.51 -10.70 -26.19
CA ASN A 249 -6.59 -9.75 -26.41
C ASN A 249 -7.36 -9.39 -25.14
N ASN A 250 -7.65 -10.36 -24.27
CA ASN A 250 -8.45 -10.12 -23.05
C ASN A 250 -7.60 -9.99 -21.77
N GLY A 251 -6.37 -10.54 -21.73
CA GLY A 251 -5.49 -10.49 -20.57
C GLY A 251 -5.88 -11.44 -19.43
N SER A 252 -6.80 -12.37 -19.68
CA SER A 252 -7.23 -13.37 -18.69
C SER A 252 -6.30 -14.57 -18.61
N GLY A 253 -6.39 -15.35 -17.54
CA GLY A 253 -5.64 -16.58 -17.35
C GLY A 253 -4.13 -16.38 -17.12
N VAL A 254 -3.72 -15.27 -16.50
CA VAL A 254 -2.34 -15.06 -16.01
C VAL A 254 -2.00 -16.19 -15.04
N LYS A 255 -0.85 -16.83 -15.23
CA LYS A 255 -0.33 -17.85 -14.31
C LYS A 255 0.46 -17.18 -13.18
N PHE A 256 0.44 -17.77 -11.97
CA PHE A 256 1.17 -17.20 -10.83
C PHE A 256 2.67 -17.07 -11.12
N LYS A 257 3.26 -18.00 -11.85
CA LYS A 257 4.67 -17.93 -12.29
C LYS A 257 4.95 -16.72 -13.18
N GLU A 258 4.07 -16.37 -14.10
CA GLU A 258 4.19 -15.20 -14.96
C GLU A 258 4.08 -13.90 -14.15
N PHE A 259 3.15 -13.90 -13.18
CA PHE A 259 3.00 -12.79 -12.23
C PHE A 259 4.24 -12.64 -11.33
N ALA A 260 4.85 -13.74 -10.88
CA ALA A 260 6.10 -13.71 -10.13
C ALA A 260 7.25 -13.11 -10.96
N TYR A 261 7.37 -13.44 -12.23
CA TYR A 261 8.36 -12.82 -13.12
C TYR A 261 8.12 -11.32 -13.29
N TYR A 262 6.85 -10.92 -13.48
CA TYR A 262 6.49 -9.49 -13.51
C TYR A 262 6.87 -8.78 -12.20
N LEU A 263 6.57 -9.37 -11.04
CA LEU A 263 6.88 -8.80 -9.74
C LEU A 263 8.37 -8.52 -9.57
N LEU A 264 9.22 -9.46 -10.01
CA LEU A 264 10.67 -9.43 -9.82
C LEU A 264 11.42 -8.63 -10.88
N ASP A 265 10.79 -8.35 -12.02
CA ASP A 265 11.45 -7.66 -13.13
C ASP A 265 11.60 -6.17 -12.85
N ALA A 266 12.83 -5.67 -12.82
CA ALA A 266 13.12 -4.25 -12.67
C ALA A 266 12.56 -3.40 -13.83
N HIS A 267 12.45 -3.98 -15.04
CA HIS A 267 11.92 -3.37 -16.26
C HIS A 267 10.52 -3.91 -16.61
N ARG A 268 9.67 -4.09 -15.58
CA ARG A 268 8.32 -4.60 -15.74
C ARG A 268 7.49 -3.75 -16.71
N PRO A 269 6.57 -4.36 -17.49
CA PRO A 269 5.86 -3.65 -18.56
C PRO A 269 4.81 -2.66 -18.04
N VAL A 270 4.37 -2.83 -16.79
CA VAL A 270 3.42 -1.96 -16.08
C VAL A 270 3.98 -1.68 -14.69
N GLY A 271 3.76 -0.50 -14.15
CA GLY A 271 4.23 -0.11 -12.81
C GLY A 271 3.76 -1.05 -11.69
N MET A 272 4.33 -0.87 -10.50
CA MET A 272 3.92 -1.58 -9.29
C MET A 272 2.52 -1.15 -8.86
N ASP A 273 1.68 -2.11 -8.48
CA ASP A 273 0.37 -1.83 -7.91
C ASP A 273 0.36 -2.00 -6.39
N ILE A 274 -0.49 -1.25 -5.72
CA ILE A 274 -0.62 -1.23 -4.26
C ILE A 274 -0.98 -2.59 -3.65
N HIS A 275 -1.62 -3.49 -4.40
CA HIS A 275 -2.05 -4.79 -3.88
C HIS A 275 -0.88 -5.76 -3.64
N TRP A 276 0.24 -5.55 -4.36
CA TRP A 276 1.46 -6.35 -4.20
C TRP A 276 2.71 -5.52 -3.88
N GLU A 277 2.58 -4.19 -3.71
CA GLU A 277 3.69 -3.38 -3.21
C GLU A 277 4.01 -3.72 -1.74
N ARG A 278 5.26 -3.60 -1.34
CA ARG A 278 5.74 -3.85 0.03
C ARG A 278 5.09 -2.88 1.02
N VAL A 279 4.79 -3.34 2.22
CA VAL A 279 4.21 -2.51 3.30
C VAL A 279 5.16 -1.37 3.68
N SER A 280 6.46 -1.64 3.66
CA SER A 280 7.50 -0.63 3.86
C SER A 280 7.39 0.57 2.92
N LYS A 281 6.93 0.36 1.68
CA LYS A 281 6.71 1.40 0.68
C LYS A 281 5.28 1.97 0.66
N LEU A 282 4.30 1.23 1.17
CA LEU A 282 2.92 1.71 1.27
C LEU A 282 2.70 2.62 2.48
N CYS A 283 3.26 2.24 3.64
CA CYS A 283 2.93 2.83 4.93
C CYS A 283 4.12 3.47 5.64
N TYR A 284 5.33 3.35 5.11
CA TYR A 284 6.55 3.96 5.67
C TYR A 284 6.68 3.79 7.20
N PRO A 285 6.67 2.56 7.75
CA PRO A 285 6.51 2.34 9.18
C PRO A 285 7.59 2.99 10.03
N CYS A 286 8.83 3.08 9.55
CA CYS A 286 9.92 3.72 10.28
C CYS A 286 9.86 5.27 10.27
N LEU A 287 9.10 5.87 9.35
CA LEU A 287 8.85 7.30 9.34
C LEU A 287 7.61 7.65 10.17
N ILE A 288 6.52 6.92 9.97
CA ILE A 288 5.22 7.22 10.62
C ILE A 288 5.21 6.81 12.10
N ASN A 289 5.96 5.74 12.45
CA ASN A 289 6.08 5.24 13.82
C ASN A 289 4.71 4.90 14.44
N TYR A 290 4.16 3.74 14.03
CA TYR A 290 2.81 3.32 14.40
C TYR A 290 2.67 2.96 15.87
N ASP A 291 1.60 3.46 16.51
CA ASP A 291 1.22 3.17 17.90
C ASP A 291 0.55 1.79 18.03
N PHE A 292 -0.05 1.29 16.96
CA PHE A 292 -0.73 0.00 16.92
C PHE A 292 -0.37 -0.79 15.66
N VAL A 293 0.05 -2.05 15.84
CA VAL A 293 0.37 -2.98 14.75
C VAL A 293 -0.53 -4.21 14.87
N GLY A 294 -1.60 -4.26 14.07
CA GLY A 294 -2.47 -5.43 13.97
C GLY A 294 -1.95 -6.44 12.94
N LYS A 295 -2.25 -7.72 13.12
CA LYS A 295 -1.95 -8.79 12.18
C LYS A 295 -3.23 -9.41 11.63
N PHE A 296 -3.25 -9.74 10.33
CA PHE A 296 -4.40 -10.36 9.67
C PHE A 296 -4.72 -11.73 10.26
N GLU A 297 -3.72 -12.45 10.72
CA GLU A 297 -3.81 -13.77 11.34
C GLU A 297 -4.60 -13.73 12.67
N THR A 298 -4.64 -12.57 13.32
CA THR A 298 -5.41 -12.29 14.54
C THR A 298 -6.34 -11.08 14.37
N LEU A 299 -6.81 -10.87 13.13
CA LEU A 299 -7.47 -9.61 12.71
C LEU A 299 -8.66 -9.23 13.60
N GLU A 300 -9.56 -10.16 13.87
CA GLU A 300 -10.77 -9.88 14.65
C GLU A 300 -10.42 -9.51 16.10
N GLU A 301 -9.51 -10.25 16.73
CA GLU A 301 -9.04 -9.98 18.09
C GLU A 301 -8.32 -8.63 18.16
N ASP A 302 -7.33 -8.41 17.29
CA ASP A 302 -6.55 -7.17 17.24
C ASP A 302 -7.43 -5.95 16.94
N ALA A 303 -8.34 -6.07 15.96
CA ALA A 303 -9.22 -4.97 15.57
C ALA A 303 -10.22 -4.61 16.66
N ASN A 304 -10.88 -5.58 17.28
CA ASN A 304 -11.81 -5.32 18.37
C ASN A 304 -11.09 -4.75 19.60
N TYR A 305 -9.85 -5.19 19.86
CA TYR A 305 -9.03 -4.60 20.92
C TYR A 305 -8.67 -3.14 20.58
N PHE A 306 -8.29 -2.85 19.34
CA PHE A 306 -8.00 -1.48 18.91
C PHE A 306 -9.24 -0.58 19.04
N LEU A 307 -10.43 -1.05 18.64
CA LEU A 307 -11.69 -0.31 18.81
C LEU A 307 -11.96 0.07 20.28
N GLN A 308 -11.67 -0.84 21.22
CA GLN A 308 -11.79 -0.56 22.64
C GLN A 308 -10.77 0.50 23.11
N LEU A 309 -9.52 0.43 22.62
CA LEU A 309 -8.47 1.38 22.99
C LEU A 309 -8.78 2.82 22.57
N ILE A 310 -9.41 2.98 21.41
CA ILE A 310 -9.76 4.32 20.88
C ILE A 310 -11.09 4.86 21.43
N GLY A 311 -11.78 4.10 22.29
CA GLY A 311 -13.08 4.48 22.84
C GLY A 311 -14.25 4.44 21.84
N ALA A 312 -14.18 3.55 20.85
CA ALA A 312 -15.27 3.32 19.91
C ALA A 312 -16.54 2.80 20.64
N PRO A 313 -17.74 3.01 20.08
CA PRO A 313 -18.98 2.46 20.64
C PRO A 313 -18.86 0.96 20.92
N LYS A 314 -19.34 0.51 22.09
CA LYS A 314 -19.19 -0.90 22.53
C LYS A 314 -19.83 -1.91 21.58
N GLU A 315 -20.87 -1.48 20.88
CA GLU A 315 -21.64 -2.26 19.91
C GLU A 315 -20.90 -2.42 18.59
N LEU A 316 -19.96 -1.50 18.29
CA LEU A 316 -19.18 -1.56 17.06
C LEU A 316 -18.13 -2.65 17.15
N LYS A 317 -18.33 -3.69 16.35
CA LYS A 317 -17.38 -4.80 16.21
C LYS A 317 -16.78 -4.82 14.82
N PHE A 318 -15.55 -5.31 14.72
CA PHE A 318 -14.90 -5.48 13.43
C PHE A 318 -15.63 -6.58 12.64
N PRO A 319 -16.10 -6.29 11.40
CA PRO A 319 -16.81 -7.28 10.61
C PRO A 319 -15.86 -8.35 10.09
N ASN A 320 -16.28 -9.62 10.17
CA ASN A 320 -15.48 -10.77 9.77
C ASN A 320 -15.87 -11.36 8.41
N PHE A 321 -16.77 -10.70 7.65
CA PHE A 321 -17.20 -11.17 6.34
C PHE A 321 -16.18 -10.85 5.25
N LYS A 322 -16.29 -11.57 4.14
CA LYS A 322 -15.52 -11.44 2.93
C LYS A 322 -16.40 -10.81 1.84
N ASP A 323 -15.95 -9.68 1.28
CA ASP A 323 -16.72 -8.90 0.32
C ASP A 323 -16.92 -9.57 -1.03
N ARG A 324 -15.87 -10.20 -1.53
CA ARG A 324 -15.80 -10.77 -2.88
C ARG A 324 -15.34 -12.20 -2.80
N HIS A 325 -15.86 -13.01 -3.73
CA HIS A 325 -15.48 -14.41 -3.81
C HIS A 325 -15.62 -15.13 -2.47
N SER A 326 -16.82 -14.97 -1.85
CA SER A 326 -17.11 -15.50 -0.50
C SER A 326 -17.00 -17.01 -0.41
N SER A 327 -17.23 -17.71 -1.54
CA SER A 327 -17.07 -19.17 -1.68
C SER A 327 -15.61 -19.64 -1.71
N ASP A 328 -14.67 -18.75 -2.06
CA ASP A 328 -13.27 -19.17 -2.13
C ASP A 328 -12.69 -19.41 -0.73
N GLU A 329 -11.84 -20.41 -0.60
CA GLU A 329 -11.04 -20.58 0.60
C GLU A 329 -10.22 -19.30 0.89
N ARG A 330 -10.13 -18.89 2.16
CA ARG A 330 -9.22 -17.81 2.56
C ARG A 330 -7.79 -18.23 2.30
N THR A 331 -7.02 -17.33 1.66
CA THR A 331 -5.59 -17.57 1.45
C THR A 331 -4.89 -17.73 2.80
N ASN A 332 -4.26 -18.87 2.99
CA ASN A 332 -3.48 -19.27 4.16
C ASN A 332 -2.18 -19.93 3.69
N ALA A 333 -1.34 -20.38 4.62
CA ALA A 333 -0.06 -21.04 4.29
C ALA A 333 -0.23 -22.29 3.41
N HIS A 334 -1.35 -23.03 3.54
CA HIS A 334 -1.64 -24.19 2.69
C HIS A 334 -1.88 -23.76 1.24
N VAL A 335 -2.75 -22.77 1.03
CA VAL A 335 -3.02 -22.20 -0.30
C VAL A 335 -1.74 -21.63 -0.91
N VAL A 336 -0.93 -20.89 -0.15
CA VAL A 336 0.35 -20.35 -0.62
C VAL A 336 1.24 -21.46 -1.19
N ARG A 337 1.41 -22.57 -0.46
CA ARG A 337 2.22 -23.71 -0.95
C ARG A 337 1.77 -24.24 -2.30
N GLN A 338 0.47 -24.22 -2.60
CA GLN A 338 -0.04 -24.65 -3.90
C GLN A 338 0.43 -23.75 -5.05
N TYR A 339 0.43 -22.42 -4.85
CA TYR A 339 0.91 -21.46 -5.85
C TYR A 339 2.42 -21.48 -6.02
N LEU A 340 3.16 -21.80 -4.98
CA LEU A 340 4.62 -21.87 -5.02
C LEU A 340 5.14 -23.16 -5.67
N LYS A 341 4.32 -24.18 -5.89
CA LYS A 341 4.75 -25.46 -6.48
C LYS A 341 5.39 -25.32 -7.86
N ASP A 342 4.87 -24.40 -8.68
CA ASP A 342 5.32 -24.18 -10.06
C ASP A 342 6.58 -23.32 -10.14
N LEU A 343 7.07 -22.83 -9.00
CA LEU A 343 8.28 -22.05 -8.89
C LEU A 343 9.46 -22.93 -8.42
N SER A 344 10.63 -22.71 -8.99
CA SER A 344 11.88 -23.28 -8.47
C SER A 344 12.22 -22.70 -7.09
N ALA A 345 13.09 -23.37 -6.33
CA ALA A 345 13.57 -22.85 -5.05
C ALA A 345 14.22 -21.47 -5.20
N ALA A 346 14.99 -21.23 -6.27
CA ALA A 346 15.58 -19.92 -6.54
C ALA A 346 14.53 -18.83 -6.81
N GLU A 347 13.48 -19.12 -7.57
CA GLU A 347 12.38 -18.18 -7.81
C GLU A 347 11.61 -17.85 -6.53
N ARG A 348 11.37 -18.86 -5.67
CA ARG A 348 10.75 -18.65 -4.35
C ARG A 348 11.61 -17.77 -3.45
N GLN A 349 12.93 -18.02 -3.44
CA GLN A 349 13.88 -17.20 -2.70
C GLN A 349 13.85 -15.72 -3.14
N LEU A 350 13.84 -15.46 -4.45
CA LEU A 350 13.77 -14.09 -4.98
C LEU A 350 12.48 -13.36 -4.57
N ILE A 351 11.34 -14.05 -4.50
CA ILE A 351 10.10 -13.44 -3.99
C ILE A 351 10.23 -13.13 -2.50
N TYR A 352 10.81 -14.03 -1.72
CA TYR A 352 11.10 -13.77 -0.31
C TYR A 352 12.02 -12.56 -0.15
N ASP A 353 13.11 -12.48 -0.92
CA ASP A 353 14.06 -11.38 -0.88
C ASP A 353 13.38 -10.04 -1.22
N PHE A 354 12.45 -10.06 -2.17
CA PHE A 354 11.65 -8.88 -2.50
C PHE A 354 10.85 -8.37 -1.30
N TYR A 355 10.28 -9.26 -0.47
CA TYR A 355 9.51 -8.90 0.74
C TYR A 355 10.32 -8.99 2.03
N HIS A 356 11.61 -9.28 1.99
CA HIS A 356 12.44 -9.58 3.16
C HIS A 356 12.29 -8.55 4.28
N LEU A 357 12.31 -7.25 3.94
CA LEU A 357 12.13 -6.19 4.94
C LEU A 357 10.76 -6.24 5.63
N ASP A 358 9.68 -6.58 4.91
CA ASP A 358 8.35 -6.72 5.51
C ASP A 358 8.30 -7.93 6.48
N TYR A 359 9.00 -9.03 6.16
CA TYR A 359 9.16 -10.17 7.07
C TYR A 359 9.88 -9.77 8.36
N LEU A 360 11.03 -9.11 8.24
CA LEU A 360 11.82 -8.66 9.39
C LEU A 360 11.08 -7.60 10.20
N MET A 361 10.49 -6.60 9.56
CA MET A 361 9.84 -5.45 10.20
C MET A 361 8.67 -5.84 11.08
N PHE A 362 7.90 -6.84 10.66
CA PHE A 362 6.69 -7.27 11.35
C PHE A 362 6.83 -8.63 12.06
N ASN A 363 8.07 -9.12 12.19
CA ASN A 363 8.36 -10.39 12.84
C ASN A 363 7.47 -11.54 12.32
N TYR A 364 7.53 -11.74 11.00
CA TYR A 364 7.00 -12.94 10.36
C TYR A 364 8.09 -13.99 10.23
N THR A 365 7.70 -15.25 10.40
CA THR A 365 8.61 -16.37 10.22
C THR A 365 8.99 -16.50 8.75
N THR A 366 10.28 -16.69 8.49
CA THR A 366 10.77 -17.01 7.14
C THR A 366 10.04 -18.25 6.62
N PRO A 367 9.40 -18.19 5.45
CA PRO A 367 8.75 -19.35 4.89
C PRO A 367 9.78 -20.45 4.57
N HIS A 368 9.43 -21.69 4.80
CA HIS A 368 10.21 -22.82 4.31
C HIS A 368 10.00 -22.90 2.79
N LEU A 369 10.99 -22.44 2.04
CA LEU A 369 10.95 -22.24 0.59
C LEU A 369 11.39 -23.49 -0.19
#